data_e6e2d52a4e60b8d5b350bcb11d5cfc80
#
_entry.id   e6e2d52a4e60b8d5b350bcb11d5cfc80
#
_cell.length_a   1.000
_cell.length_b   1.000
_cell.length_c   1.000
_cell.angle_alpha   90.00
_cell.angle_beta   90.00
_cell.angle_gamma   90.00
#
_symmetry.space_group_name_H-M   'P 1'
#
loop_
_entity.id
_entity.type
_entity.pdbx_description
1 polymer ?
#
loop_
_entity_poly.entity_id
_entity_poly.type
_entity_poly.pdbx_seq_one_letter_code
_entity_poly.pdbx_strand_id
1 'polypeptide(L)' 'MEEYEIECPFCAERIGILIDCSIEQQQYTEDCQVCCLPMLLSIEIDPDGYISKVETQQENG' A
#
# COMPACT_ATOMS: atom_id res chain seq x y z
N MET A 1 9.73 1.47 -10.32
CA MET A 1 8.95 1.05 -9.15
C MET A 1 9.80 1.12 -7.91
N GLU A 2 9.21 1.53 -6.83
CA GLU A 2 9.90 1.68 -5.56
C GLU A 2 9.32 0.72 -4.53
N GLU A 3 10.20 0.09 -3.76
CA GLU A 3 9.76 -0.79 -2.69
C GLU A 3 9.46 0.03 -1.44
N TYR A 4 8.33 -0.26 -0.82
CA TYR A 4 7.86 0.45 0.36
C TYR A 4 7.30 -0.55 1.37
N GLU A 5 7.63 -0.35 2.64
CA GLU A 5 7.11 -1.21 3.70
C GLU A 5 5.84 -0.62 4.29
N ILE A 6 4.83 -1.45 4.45
CA ILE A 6 3.57 -1.06 5.09
C ILE A 6 3.27 -2.04 6.22
N GLU A 7 2.40 -1.61 7.13
CA GLU A 7 1.94 -2.46 8.21
C GLU A 7 0.57 -3.02 7.88
N CYS A 8 0.42 -4.32 7.97
CA CYS A 8 -0.86 -4.96 7.71
C CYS A 8 -1.87 -4.53 8.78
N PRO A 9 -3.07 -4.04 8.38
CA PRO A 9 -4.05 -3.59 9.35
C PRO A 9 -4.74 -4.72 10.12
N PHE A 10 -4.50 -5.97 9.73
CA PHE A 10 -5.08 -7.13 10.41
C PHE A 10 -4.11 -7.79 11.40
N CYS A 11 -2.88 -8.04 10.95
CA CYS A 11 -1.91 -8.79 11.76
C CYS A 11 -0.75 -7.95 12.25
N ALA A 12 -0.68 -6.68 11.85
CA ALA A 12 0.36 -5.72 12.24
C ALA A 12 1.78 -6.13 11.81
N GLU A 13 1.90 -7.06 10.88
CA GLU A 13 3.20 -7.41 10.32
C GLU A 13 3.60 -6.45 9.22
N ARG A 14 4.90 -6.22 9.10
CA ARG A 14 5.40 -5.37 8.03
C ARG A 14 5.58 -6.18 6.76
N ILE A 15 5.06 -5.65 5.66
CA ILE A 15 5.17 -6.28 4.36
C ILE A 15 5.68 -5.27 3.34
N GLY A 16 6.47 -5.76 2.38
CA GLY A 16 6.99 -4.92 1.32
C GLY A 16 6.06 -4.94 0.11
N ILE A 17 5.82 -3.78 -0.45
CA ILE A 17 5.03 -3.63 -1.67
C ILE A 17 5.82 -2.83 -2.68
N LEU A 18 5.49 -3.00 -3.96
CA LEU A 18 6.07 -2.21 -5.03
C LEU A 18 5.08 -1.13 -5.45
N ILE A 19 5.57 0.10 -5.50
CA ILE A 19 4.75 1.26 -5.82
C ILE A 19 5.26 1.87 -7.12
N ASP A 20 4.35 2.11 -8.05
CA ASP A 20 4.66 2.79 -9.31
C ASP A 20 4.55 4.29 -9.11
N CYS A 21 5.71 4.96 -9.01
CA CYS A 21 5.75 6.38 -8.72
C CYS A 21 5.38 7.25 -9.93
N SER A 22 5.07 6.65 -11.07
CA SER A 22 4.62 7.40 -12.24
C SER A 22 3.13 7.71 -12.22
N ILE A 23 2.39 7.11 -11.30
CA ILE A 23 0.95 7.29 -11.16
C ILE A 23 0.69 8.13 -9.91
N GLU A 24 0.12 9.32 -10.07
CA GLU A 24 -0.06 10.26 -8.97
C GLU A 24 -1.00 9.77 -7.88
N GLN A 25 -2.07 9.08 -8.26
CA GLN A 25 -3.02 8.52 -7.31
C GLN A 25 -3.29 7.07 -7.66
N GLN A 26 -3.15 6.20 -6.66
CA GLN A 26 -3.36 4.78 -6.84
C GLN A 26 -4.21 4.24 -5.69
N GLN A 27 -5.15 3.40 -6.03
CA GLN A 27 -5.94 2.69 -5.02
C GLN A 27 -6.18 1.29 -5.54
N TYR A 28 -5.75 0.30 -4.77
CA TYR A 28 -5.90 -1.09 -5.19
C TYR A 28 -5.88 -2.01 -3.99
N THR A 29 -6.31 -3.25 -4.21
CA THR A 29 -6.33 -4.27 -3.17
C THR A 29 -5.06 -5.11 -3.26
N GLU A 30 -4.43 -5.32 -2.11
CA GLU A 30 -3.26 -6.17 -1.99
C GLU A 30 -3.49 -7.20 -0.89
N ASP A 31 -3.08 -8.43 -1.11
CA ASP A 31 -3.22 -9.48 -0.11
C ASP A 31 -2.03 -9.47 0.84
N CYS A 32 -2.32 -9.55 2.13
CA CYS A 32 -1.26 -9.67 3.12
C CYS A 32 -0.57 -11.03 2.96
N GLN A 33 0.76 -11.02 2.92
CA GLN A 33 1.53 -12.25 2.75
C GLN A 33 1.58 -13.12 3.99
N VAL A 34 1.18 -12.57 5.12
CA VAL A 34 1.23 -13.28 6.41
C VAL A 34 -0.13 -13.84 6.78
N CYS A 35 -1.16 -13.01 6.81
CA CYS A 35 -2.50 -13.45 7.19
C CYS A 35 -3.43 -13.72 6.02
N CYS A 36 -3.00 -13.41 4.80
CA CYS A 36 -3.73 -13.65 3.56
C CYS A 36 -5.06 -12.90 3.44
N LEU A 37 -5.25 -11.84 4.20
CA LEU A 37 -6.45 -11.03 4.14
C LEU A 37 -6.24 -9.84 3.20
N PRO A 38 -7.31 -9.41 2.50
CA PRO A 38 -7.17 -8.29 1.56
C PRO A 38 -7.08 -6.95 2.27
N MET A 39 -6.16 -6.12 1.79
CA MET A 39 -5.95 -4.77 2.28
C MET A 39 -6.22 -3.78 1.17
N LEU A 40 -6.89 -2.70 1.47
CA LEU A 40 -7.05 -1.62 0.52
C LEU A 40 -5.91 -0.63 0.70
N LEU A 41 -5.17 -0.41 -0.37
CA LEU A 41 -4.04 0.52 -0.36
C LEU A 41 -4.43 1.80 -1.10
N SER A 42 -4.14 2.93 -0.47
CA SER A 42 -4.30 4.25 -1.09
C SER A 42 -2.96 4.94 -1.08
N ILE A 43 -2.44 5.26 -2.25
CA ILE A 43 -1.11 5.81 -2.40
C ILE A 43 -1.19 7.11 -3.19
N GLU A 44 -0.50 8.14 -2.71
CA GLU A 44 -0.38 9.41 -3.40
C GLU A 44 1.08 9.71 -3.67
N ILE A 45 1.37 10.10 -4.90
CA ILE A 45 2.70 10.47 -5.36
C ILE A 45 2.69 11.97 -5.64
N ASP A 46 3.71 12.69 -5.16
CA ASP A 46 3.78 14.13 -5.39
C ASP A 46 4.27 14.45 -6.81
N PRO A 47 4.19 15.73 -7.23
CA PRO A 47 4.61 16.10 -8.58
C PRO A 47 6.07 15.81 -8.91
N ASP A 48 6.91 15.65 -7.89
CA ASP A 48 8.33 15.34 -8.07
C ASP A 48 8.59 13.84 -8.19
N GLY A 49 7.55 13.02 -8.07
CA GLY A 49 7.68 11.58 -8.20
C GLY A 49 8.02 10.85 -6.91
N TYR A 50 7.86 11.52 -5.76
CA TYR A 50 8.09 10.90 -4.46
C TYR A 50 6.78 10.45 -3.82
N ILE A 51 6.86 9.42 -3.01
CA ILE A 51 5.70 8.93 -2.28
C ILE A 51 5.33 9.97 -1.22
N SER A 52 4.14 10.53 -1.36
CA SER A 52 3.63 11.57 -0.46
C SER A 52 2.80 10.99 0.68
N LYS A 53 2.01 9.96 0.38
CA LYS A 53 1.10 9.38 1.34
C LYS A 53 0.83 7.92 1.01
N VAL A 54 0.82 7.08 2.03
CA VAL A 54 0.43 5.67 1.89
C VAL A 54 -0.50 5.34 3.05
N GLU A 55 -1.69 4.87 2.73
CA GLU A 55 -2.66 4.42 3.72
C GLU A 55 -3.08 2.99 3.45
N THR A 56 -3.28 2.25 4.53
CA THR A 56 -3.78 0.88 4.44
C THR A 56 -5.08 0.79 5.23
N GLN A 57 -6.06 0.09 4.68
CA GLN A 57 -7.34 -0.13 5.33
C GLN A 57 -7.74 -1.58 5.21
N GLN A 58 -8.51 -2.05 6.18
CA GLN A 58 -9.13 -3.37 6.09
C GLN A 58 -10.24 -3.30 5.05
N GLU A 59 -10.13 -4.14 4.03
CA GLU A 59 -11.15 -4.17 2.99
C GLU A 59 -12.32 -5.07 3.34
N ASN A 60 -12.21 -5.77 4.40
CA ASN A 60 -13.24 -6.70 4.85
C ASN A 60 -14.42 -5.93 5.42
N GLY A 61 -15.39 -5.71 4.58
CA GLY A 61 -16.59 -4.96 4.95
C GLY A 61 -17.57 -5.73 5.80
#